data_9a347d18e127e31cf76ddcc89e9b3849
#
_entry.id   9a347d18e127e31cf76ddcc89e9b3849
#
_cell.length_a   1.000
_cell.length_b   1.000
_cell.length_c   1.000
_cell.angle_alpha   90.00
_cell.angle_beta   90.00
_cell.angle_gamma   90.00
#
_symmetry.space_group_name_H-M   'P 1'
#
loop_
_entity.id
_entity.type
_entity.pdbx_description
1 polymer ?
#
loop_
_entity_poly.entity_id
_entity_poly.type
_entity_poly.pdbx_seq_one_letter_code
_entity_poly.pdbx_strand_id
1 'polypeptide(L)'
;MVSVSKYIIDTSAMLSQKSDEQYRRTVYRSLWNKIDEMVQGHEIVTCSETASEVQDDDIKKWMAVQGMQVLPIDDEVQDNVREIVTTVNKDLVDFKANKSSGDAFLIATAKKYGLTVITEESVNSPRKIPMTCQKMDIKCMNLLGFMEEIGMAL
;
A
#
# COMPACT_ATOMS: atom_id res chain seq x y z
N MET A 1 -19.77 -10.94 11.71
CA MET A 1 -18.48 -10.48 12.24
C MET A 1 -17.85 -9.50 11.26
N VAL A 2 -17.46 -8.32 11.73
CA VAL A 2 -16.84 -7.31 10.89
C VAL A 2 -15.34 -7.60 10.87
N SER A 3 -14.76 -7.83 9.69
CA SER A 3 -13.31 -7.95 9.56
C SER A 3 -12.67 -6.58 9.80
N VAL A 4 -11.59 -6.58 10.58
CA VAL A 4 -10.84 -5.36 10.90
C VAL A 4 -9.64 -5.29 9.96
N SER A 5 -9.61 -4.28 9.09
CA SER A 5 -8.46 -4.01 8.24
C SER A 5 -7.30 -3.52 9.08
N LYS A 6 -6.10 -4.03 8.80
CA LYS A 6 -4.87 -3.70 9.55
C LYS A 6 -3.80 -3.07 8.66
N TYR A 7 -3.77 -3.43 7.39
CA TYR A 7 -2.70 -3.05 6.47
C TYR A 7 -3.28 -2.49 5.18
N ILE A 8 -2.59 -1.51 4.61
CA ILE A 8 -2.87 -1.02 3.27
C ILE A 8 -1.61 -1.24 2.42
N ILE A 9 -1.77 -1.87 1.25
CA ILE A 9 -0.64 -2.28 0.43
C ILE A 9 -0.50 -1.40 -0.81
N ASP A 10 0.75 -0.99 -1.08
CA ASP A 10 1.12 -0.20 -2.23
C ASP A 10 1.42 -1.08 -3.45
N THR A 11 1.34 -0.50 -4.64
CA THR A 11 1.62 -1.18 -5.91
C THR A 11 3.02 -1.79 -5.93
N SER A 12 4.03 -1.09 -5.42
CA SER A 12 5.41 -1.60 -5.41
C SER A 12 5.53 -2.93 -4.66
N ALA A 13 4.81 -3.06 -3.54
CA ALA A 13 4.79 -4.30 -2.78
C ALA A 13 4.02 -5.39 -3.52
N MET A 14 2.88 -5.06 -4.13
CA MET A 14 2.11 -6.03 -4.91
C MET A 14 2.90 -6.59 -6.10
N LEU A 15 3.65 -5.73 -6.79
CA LEU A 15 4.48 -6.13 -7.94
C LEU A 15 5.63 -7.07 -7.55
N SER A 16 6.05 -7.06 -6.28
CA SER A 16 7.18 -7.87 -5.81
C SER A 16 6.95 -9.37 -5.92
N GLN A 17 5.71 -9.80 -6.11
CA GLN A 17 5.37 -11.22 -6.28
C GLN A 17 5.71 -11.78 -7.65
N LYS A 18 6.01 -10.93 -8.62
CA LYS A 18 6.23 -11.36 -10.01
C LYS A 18 7.53 -12.13 -10.18
N SER A 19 7.62 -12.90 -11.27
CA SER A 19 8.68 -13.90 -11.51
C SER A 19 10.10 -13.32 -11.58
N ASP A 20 10.24 -12.03 -11.90
CA ASP A 20 11.54 -11.35 -12.02
C ASP A 20 11.84 -10.45 -10.81
N GLU A 21 10.97 -10.45 -9.79
CA GLU A 21 11.08 -9.57 -8.66
C GLU A 21 11.72 -10.24 -7.44
N GLN A 22 12.10 -9.43 -6.44
CA GLN A 22 12.81 -9.88 -5.24
C GLN A 22 12.02 -10.91 -4.43
N TYR A 23 10.73 -10.69 -4.25
CA TYR A 23 9.89 -11.56 -3.44
C TYR A 23 8.97 -12.44 -4.30
N ARG A 24 9.48 -12.96 -5.41
CA ARG A 24 8.71 -13.77 -6.36
C ARG A 24 8.00 -14.94 -5.67
N ARG A 25 6.78 -15.21 -6.10
CA ARG A 25 5.94 -16.26 -5.51
C ARG A 25 6.57 -17.64 -5.53
N THR A 26 7.35 -17.95 -6.56
CA THR A 26 7.97 -19.28 -6.71
C THR A 26 8.96 -19.60 -5.61
N VAL A 27 9.53 -18.57 -4.96
CA VAL A 27 10.47 -18.72 -3.86
C VAL A 27 9.81 -18.42 -2.51
N TYR A 28 9.04 -17.32 -2.45
CA TYR A 28 8.41 -16.84 -1.22
C TYR A 28 6.96 -17.30 -1.11
N ARG A 29 6.70 -18.57 -1.30
CA ARG A 29 5.33 -19.14 -1.33
C ARG A 29 4.56 -18.89 -0.04
N SER A 30 5.20 -19.11 1.10
CA SER A 30 4.54 -18.92 2.39
C SER A 30 4.11 -17.47 2.61
N LEU A 31 4.97 -16.52 2.19
CA LEU A 31 4.64 -15.09 2.27
C LEU A 31 3.38 -14.78 1.47
N TRP A 32 3.35 -15.15 0.20
CA TRP A 32 2.23 -14.79 -0.67
C TRP A 32 0.96 -15.57 -0.37
N ASN A 33 1.08 -16.80 0.09
CA ASN A 33 -0.09 -17.55 0.58
C ASN A 33 -0.70 -16.84 1.79
N LYS A 34 0.13 -16.32 2.69
CA LYS A 34 -0.35 -15.56 3.85
C LYS A 34 -0.99 -14.23 3.43
N ILE A 35 -0.36 -13.52 2.51
CA ILE A 35 -0.91 -12.27 1.97
C ILE A 35 -2.25 -12.54 1.27
N ASP A 36 -2.34 -13.59 0.44
CA ASP A 36 -3.60 -13.97 -0.22
C ASP A 36 -4.71 -14.20 0.81
N GLU A 37 -4.41 -14.94 1.86
CA GLU A 37 -5.35 -15.22 2.95
C GLU A 37 -5.82 -13.93 3.62
N MET A 38 -4.89 -13.03 3.92
CA MET A 38 -5.21 -11.77 4.59
C MET A 38 -5.96 -10.80 3.67
N VAL A 39 -5.71 -10.85 2.37
CA VAL A 39 -6.47 -10.07 1.39
C VAL A 39 -7.91 -10.60 1.33
N GLN A 40 -8.09 -11.91 1.28
CA GLN A 40 -9.42 -12.53 1.29
C GLN A 40 -10.20 -12.19 2.56
N GLY A 41 -9.52 -12.10 3.69
CA GLY A 41 -10.11 -11.75 4.99
C GLY A 41 -10.24 -10.26 5.22
N HIS A 42 -9.86 -9.42 4.26
CA HIS A 42 -9.90 -7.96 4.33
C HIS A 42 -9.02 -7.36 5.42
N GLU A 43 -8.02 -8.08 5.89
CA GLU A 43 -7.00 -7.55 6.80
C GLU A 43 -5.98 -6.69 6.03
N ILE A 44 -5.74 -7.03 4.75
CA ILE A 44 -4.93 -6.23 3.83
C ILE A 44 -5.87 -5.66 2.77
N VAL A 45 -5.85 -4.34 2.62
CA VAL A 45 -6.69 -3.60 1.69
C VAL A 45 -5.84 -2.64 0.86
N THR A 46 -6.45 -1.98 -0.12
CA THR A 46 -5.82 -0.86 -0.83
C THR A 46 -6.85 0.24 -1.04
N CYS A 47 -6.44 1.38 -1.59
CA CYS A 47 -7.39 2.45 -1.90
C CYS A 47 -7.69 2.50 -3.38
N SER A 48 -8.78 3.19 -3.75
CA SER A 48 -9.25 3.23 -5.13
C SER A 48 -8.24 3.88 -6.09
N GLU A 49 -7.51 4.91 -5.64
CA GLU A 49 -6.48 5.54 -6.48
C GLU A 49 -5.34 4.58 -6.79
N THR A 50 -4.85 3.85 -5.77
CA THR A 50 -3.82 2.84 -5.98
C THR A 50 -4.30 1.75 -6.94
N ALA A 51 -5.52 1.24 -6.73
CA ALA A 51 -6.09 0.21 -7.59
C ALA A 51 -6.21 0.67 -9.04
N SER A 52 -6.64 1.92 -9.25
CA SER A 52 -6.81 2.48 -10.60
C SER A 52 -5.47 2.69 -11.33
N GLU A 53 -4.38 2.89 -10.59
CA GLU A 53 -3.05 3.10 -11.15
C GLU A 53 -2.32 1.81 -11.51
N VAL A 54 -2.79 0.66 -11.06
CA VAL A 54 -2.19 -0.64 -11.40
C VAL A 54 -2.43 -0.91 -12.89
N GLN A 55 -1.33 -1.04 -13.64
CA GLN A 55 -1.40 -1.31 -15.08
C GLN A 55 -1.05 -2.75 -15.43
N ASP A 56 -0.39 -3.45 -14.52
CA ASP A 56 0.01 -4.84 -14.73
C ASP A 56 -1.21 -5.76 -14.69
N ASP A 57 -1.44 -6.48 -15.79
CA ASP A 57 -2.64 -7.34 -15.93
C ASP A 57 -2.66 -8.50 -14.94
N ASP A 58 -1.50 -9.05 -14.62
CA ASP A 58 -1.41 -10.16 -13.66
C ASP A 58 -1.76 -9.70 -12.26
N ILE A 59 -1.34 -8.49 -11.88
CA ILE A 59 -1.67 -7.92 -10.58
C ILE A 59 -3.15 -7.55 -10.52
N LYS A 60 -3.71 -6.97 -11.58
CA LYS A 60 -5.16 -6.69 -11.64
C LYS A 60 -5.96 -7.97 -11.45
N LYS A 61 -5.56 -9.05 -12.12
CA LYS A 61 -6.22 -10.34 -12.02
C LYS A 61 -6.10 -10.91 -10.60
N TRP A 62 -4.92 -10.81 -10.02
CA TRP A 62 -4.69 -11.26 -8.64
C TRP A 62 -5.59 -10.54 -7.65
N MET A 63 -5.67 -9.20 -7.76
CA MET A 63 -6.55 -8.40 -6.91
C MET A 63 -8.00 -8.85 -7.01
N ALA A 64 -8.48 -9.09 -8.24
CA ALA A 64 -9.85 -9.53 -8.47
C ALA A 64 -10.11 -10.93 -7.93
N VAL A 65 -9.19 -11.87 -8.19
CA VAL A 65 -9.32 -13.27 -7.74
C VAL A 65 -9.32 -13.36 -6.22
N GLN A 66 -8.45 -12.59 -5.55
CA GLN A 66 -8.37 -12.61 -4.09
C GLN A 66 -9.46 -11.78 -3.42
N GLY A 67 -10.22 -11.02 -4.17
CA GLY A 67 -11.27 -10.18 -3.59
C GLY A 67 -10.72 -9.01 -2.80
N MET A 68 -9.70 -8.34 -3.32
CA MET A 68 -9.07 -7.17 -2.67
C MET A 68 -10.13 -6.12 -2.37
N GLN A 69 -10.28 -5.76 -1.09
CA GLN A 69 -11.13 -4.65 -0.71
C GLN A 69 -10.45 -3.34 -1.10
N VAL A 70 -11.18 -2.51 -1.83
CA VAL A 70 -10.71 -1.21 -2.32
C VAL A 70 -11.48 -0.12 -1.58
N LEU A 71 -10.78 0.65 -0.75
CA LEU A 71 -11.39 1.69 0.06
C LEU A 71 -11.59 2.96 -0.78
N PRO A 72 -12.74 3.62 -0.66
CA PRO A 72 -13.05 4.80 -1.48
C PRO A 72 -12.31 6.03 -1.01
N ILE A 73 -12.19 7.00 -1.91
CA ILE A 73 -11.65 8.33 -1.61
C ILE A 73 -12.84 9.23 -1.24
N ASP A 74 -13.09 9.37 0.05
CA ASP A 74 -14.15 10.24 0.56
C ASP A 74 -13.61 11.62 0.94
N ASP A 75 -14.47 12.47 1.52
CA ASP A 75 -14.09 13.84 1.86
C ASP A 75 -12.98 13.89 2.91
N GLU A 76 -13.02 13.01 3.91
CA GLU A 76 -11.98 12.93 4.95
C GLU A 76 -10.62 12.54 4.37
N VAL A 77 -10.61 11.55 3.46
CA VAL A 77 -9.39 11.15 2.75
C VAL A 77 -8.85 12.33 1.93
N GLN A 78 -9.71 13.05 1.22
CA GLN A 78 -9.31 14.22 0.44
C GLN A 78 -8.72 15.32 1.32
N ASP A 79 -9.30 15.56 2.50
CA ASP A 79 -8.75 16.53 3.46
C ASP A 79 -7.36 16.10 3.93
N ASN A 80 -7.17 14.81 4.19
CA ASN A 80 -5.87 14.26 4.56
C ASN A 80 -4.86 14.42 3.43
N VAL A 81 -5.27 14.23 2.17
CA VAL A 81 -4.40 14.45 1.00
C VAL A 81 -3.94 15.90 0.95
N ARG A 82 -4.84 16.86 1.14
CA ARG A 82 -4.49 18.29 1.16
C ARG A 82 -3.44 18.59 2.22
N GLU A 83 -3.60 18.05 3.42
CA GLU A 83 -2.62 18.21 4.50
C GLU A 83 -1.26 17.68 4.07
N ILE A 84 -1.22 16.47 3.49
CA ILE A 84 0.03 15.84 3.07
C ILE A 84 0.75 16.70 2.02
N VAL A 85 0.04 17.11 0.97
CA VAL A 85 0.68 17.82 -0.16
C VAL A 85 1.01 19.28 0.14
N THR A 86 0.33 19.90 1.11
CA THR A 86 0.56 21.30 1.44
C THR A 86 1.53 21.49 2.59
N THR A 87 1.60 20.56 3.54
CA THR A 87 2.37 20.74 4.77
C THR A 87 3.45 19.69 5.01
N VAL A 88 3.30 18.50 4.45
CA VAL A 88 4.20 17.38 4.74
C VAL A 88 5.14 17.07 3.56
N ASN A 89 4.58 16.81 2.39
CA ASN A 89 5.38 16.45 1.21
C ASN A 89 4.68 16.91 -0.07
N LYS A 90 5.10 18.05 -0.59
CA LYS A 90 4.54 18.65 -1.81
C LYS A 90 4.84 17.84 -3.06
N ASP A 91 5.87 17.00 -3.02
CA ASP A 91 6.33 16.23 -4.18
C ASP A 91 5.52 14.96 -4.44
N LEU A 92 4.63 14.57 -3.52
CA LEU A 92 3.78 13.39 -3.71
C LEU A 92 2.72 13.57 -4.80
N VAL A 93 2.43 14.82 -5.18
CA VAL A 93 1.54 15.12 -6.31
C VAL A 93 2.31 16.00 -7.29
N ASP A 94 2.42 15.55 -8.53
CA ASP A 94 3.11 16.31 -9.58
C ASP A 94 2.07 17.03 -10.44
N PHE A 95 1.80 18.28 -10.08
CA PHE A 95 0.84 19.12 -10.79
C PHE A 95 1.31 19.49 -12.20
N LYS A 96 2.61 19.55 -12.44
CA LYS A 96 3.16 19.89 -13.77
C LYS A 96 2.94 18.77 -14.77
N ALA A 97 3.07 17.52 -14.32
CA ALA A 97 2.85 16.35 -15.15
C ALA A 97 1.36 15.99 -15.22
N ASN A 98 0.50 16.74 -14.54
CA ASN A 98 -0.93 16.45 -14.42
C ASN A 98 -1.19 15.02 -13.94
N LYS A 99 -0.32 14.54 -13.05
CA LYS A 99 -0.45 13.22 -12.44
C LYS A 99 -0.74 13.39 -10.96
N SER A 100 -1.85 12.84 -10.50
CA SER A 100 -2.04 12.63 -9.08
C SER A 100 -1.22 11.41 -8.69
N SER A 101 -0.48 11.49 -7.60
CA SER A 101 0.22 10.33 -7.07
C SER A 101 -0.72 9.54 -6.18
N GLY A 102 -0.93 8.26 -6.52
CA GLY A 102 -1.68 7.35 -5.66
C GLY A 102 -1.09 7.27 -4.26
N ASP A 103 0.18 7.61 -4.11
CA ASP A 103 0.90 7.57 -2.84
C ASP A 103 0.27 8.48 -1.79
N ALA A 104 -0.10 9.70 -2.17
CA ALA A 104 -0.76 10.63 -1.24
C ALA A 104 -2.12 10.09 -0.78
N PHE A 105 -2.88 9.51 -1.70
CA PHE A 105 -4.18 8.93 -1.38
C PHE A 105 -4.05 7.69 -0.50
N LEU A 106 -3.04 6.87 -0.74
CA LEU A 106 -2.76 5.68 0.07
C LEU A 106 -2.42 6.06 1.51
N ILE A 107 -1.54 7.03 1.70
CA ILE A 107 -1.16 7.52 3.04
C ILE A 107 -2.35 8.16 3.74
N ALA A 108 -3.13 8.98 3.02
CA ALA A 108 -4.32 9.62 3.56
C ALA A 108 -5.37 8.59 4.02
N THR A 109 -5.53 7.52 3.26
CA THR A 109 -6.43 6.42 3.62
C THR A 109 -5.93 5.68 4.86
N ALA A 110 -4.62 5.43 4.94
CA ALA A 110 -4.00 4.83 6.12
C ALA A 110 -4.24 5.68 7.37
N LYS A 111 -4.14 7.00 7.25
CA LYS A 111 -4.42 7.92 8.37
C LYS A 111 -5.86 7.79 8.84
N LYS A 112 -6.81 7.79 7.92
CA LYS A 112 -8.24 7.72 8.27
C LYS A 112 -8.59 6.45 9.04
N TYR A 113 -8.11 5.30 8.55
CA TYR A 113 -8.49 4.00 9.09
C TYR A 113 -7.49 3.42 10.09
N GLY A 114 -6.41 4.14 10.40
CA GLY A 114 -5.38 3.64 11.32
C GLY A 114 -4.63 2.43 10.81
N LEU A 115 -4.32 2.39 9.52
CA LEU A 115 -3.69 1.25 8.87
C LEU A 115 -2.18 1.37 8.83
N THR A 116 -1.48 0.23 8.86
CA THR A 116 -0.05 0.15 8.59
C THR A 116 0.17 0.02 7.08
N VAL A 117 1.05 0.86 6.54
CA VAL A 117 1.37 0.87 5.11
C VAL A 117 2.43 -0.20 4.81
N ILE A 118 2.18 -1.01 3.77
CA ILE A 118 3.17 -1.95 3.24
C ILE A 118 3.64 -1.45 1.88
N THR A 119 4.92 -1.13 1.76
CA THR A 119 5.51 -0.61 0.53
C THR A 119 6.95 -1.10 0.36
N GLU A 120 7.39 -1.28 -0.89
CA GLU A 120 8.79 -1.57 -1.22
C GLU A 120 9.54 -0.33 -1.70
N GLU A 121 8.95 0.86 -1.56
CA GLU A 121 9.63 2.11 -1.89
C GLU A 121 10.79 2.39 -0.93
N SER A 122 11.75 3.19 -1.40
CA SER A 122 12.96 3.50 -0.65
C SER A 122 12.66 4.25 0.65
N VAL A 123 13.22 3.77 1.77
CA VAL A 123 13.12 4.44 3.08
C VAL A 123 13.98 5.71 3.15
N ASN A 124 14.92 5.89 2.23
CA ASN A 124 15.90 6.97 2.26
C ASN A 124 15.50 8.17 1.40
N SER A 125 14.42 8.07 0.63
CA SER A 125 13.98 9.16 -0.23
C SER A 125 12.90 10.00 0.45
N PRO A 126 13.12 11.33 0.62
CA PRO A 126 12.12 12.20 1.27
C PRO A 126 10.85 12.38 0.44
N ARG A 127 10.88 12.01 -0.85
CA ARG A 127 9.72 12.09 -1.74
C ARG A 127 8.83 10.87 -1.70
N LYS A 128 9.29 9.80 -1.05
CA LYS A 128 8.62 8.51 -1.08
C LYS A 128 7.76 8.26 0.14
N ILE A 129 6.94 7.23 0.05
CA ILE A 129 5.97 6.86 1.08
C ILE A 129 6.59 6.70 2.47
N PRO A 130 7.72 5.95 2.66
CA PRO A 130 8.22 5.72 4.02
C PRO A 130 8.55 6.99 4.79
N MET A 131 9.23 7.95 4.15
CA MET A 131 9.58 9.20 4.82
C MET A 131 8.35 10.05 5.15
N THR A 132 7.36 10.06 4.26
CA THR A 132 6.12 10.80 4.48
C THR A 132 5.34 10.18 5.64
N CYS A 133 5.24 8.86 5.70
CA CYS A 133 4.61 8.16 6.81
C CYS A 133 5.29 8.47 8.13
N GLN A 134 6.63 8.50 8.14
CA GLN A 134 7.38 8.84 9.35
C GLN A 134 7.04 10.24 9.85
N LYS A 135 6.95 11.22 8.96
CA LYS A 135 6.60 12.60 9.31
C LYS A 135 5.18 12.72 9.85
N MET A 136 4.28 11.84 9.44
CA MET A 136 2.87 11.83 9.85
C MET A 136 2.58 10.87 11.00
N ASP A 137 3.59 10.19 11.52
CA ASP A 137 3.45 9.17 12.58
C ASP A 137 2.51 8.03 12.15
N ILE A 138 2.64 7.62 10.90
CA ILE A 138 1.92 6.47 10.33
C ILE A 138 2.90 5.32 10.23
N LYS A 139 2.53 4.15 10.78
CA LYS A 139 3.39 2.97 10.72
C LYS A 139 3.52 2.49 9.26
N CYS A 140 4.74 2.27 8.84
CA CYS A 140 5.07 1.85 7.47
C CYS A 140 6.16 0.78 7.54
N MET A 141 6.02 -0.25 6.70
CA MET A 141 6.98 -1.34 6.64
C MET A 141 7.11 -1.87 5.22
N ASN A 142 8.24 -2.52 4.94
CA ASN A 142 8.41 -3.29 3.71
C ASN A 142 7.96 -4.74 3.96
N LEU A 143 8.09 -5.59 2.95
CA LEU A 143 7.66 -6.99 3.05
C LEU A 143 8.50 -7.76 4.08
N LEU A 144 9.80 -7.44 4.21
CA LEU A 144 10.64 -8.06 5.23
C LEU A 144 10.14 -7.70 6.63
N GLY A 145 9.83 -6.43 6.87
CA GLY A 145 9.25 -5.98 8.14
C GLY A 145 7.90 -6.61 8.42
N PHE A 146 7.09 -6.76 7.38
CA PHE A 146 5.80 -7.45 7.48
C PHE A 146 5.97 -8.91 7.93
N MET A 147 6.91 -9.63 7.31
CA MET A 147 7.20 -11.02 7.70
C MET A 147 7.63 -11.12 9.16
N GLU A 148 8.47 -10.19 9.60
CA GLU A 148 8.91 -10.15 11.00
C GLU A 148 7.72 -9.89 11.95
N GLU A 149 6.86 -8.95 11.58
CA GLU A 149 5.73 -8.57 12.43
C GLU A 149 4.72 -9.72 12.62
N ILE A 150 4.45 -10.48 11.57
CA ILE A 150 3.52 -11.62 11.65
C ILE A 150 4.20 -12.90 12.15
N GLY A 151 5.50 -12.84 12.47
CA GLY A 151 6.24 -13.98 13.00
C GLY A 151 6.52 -15.07 11.98
N MET A 152 6.67 -14.70 10.71
CA MET A 152 6.91 -15.66 9.64
C MET A 152 8.40 -16.02 9.58
N ALA A 153 8.72 -17.31 9.76
CA ALA A 153 10.05 -17.85 9.50
C ALA A 153 10.03 -18.59 8.18
N LEU A 154 10.95 -18.23 7.29
CA LEU A 154 11.09 -18.90 6.01
C LEU A 154 12.27 -19.86 6.01
#